data_b6ccf99263163a54c7d1640e13483b87
#
_entry.id   b6ccf99263163a54c7d1640e13483b87
#
_cell.length_a   1.000
_cell.length_b   1.000
_cell.length_c   1.000
_cell.angle_alpha   90.00
_cell.angle_beta   90.00
_cell.angle_gamma   90.00
#
_symmetry.space_group_name_H-M   'P 1'
#
loop_
_entity.id
_entity.type
_entity.pdbx_description
1 polymer ?
#
loop_
_entity_poly.entity_id
_entity_poly.type
_entity_poly.pdbx_seq_one_letter_code
_entity_poly.pdbx_strand_id
1 'polypeptide(L)'
;LKKVEEGTLGLVELFQRPHGYPLIVPQVVCLPFALQLCFLIHFLQKQRKRGIQTLVFVPTIALANKLYLGLRLLFKCAVFTSKTKDKEKVIDEFHEKKYSFLISTTILERGITIKGIYIVILQADHAVFSQASLIQMVGRVGRNIEMPTGEGWFLCAKKTKDIEQCVSAIQKMNETG
;
A
#
# COMPACT_ATOMS: atom_id res chain seq x y z
N LEU A 1 5.97 -12.69 25.30
CA LEU A 1 6.44 -13.35 24.06
C LEU A 1 5.33 -14.14 23.36
N LYS A 2 4.62 -15.00 24.08
CA LYS A 2 3.49 -15.74 23.51
C LYS A 2 2.36 -14.84 23.01
N LYS A 3 2.06 -13.73 23.71
CA LYS A 3 1.01 -12.79 23.30
C LYS A 3 1.34 -12.05 22.00
N VAL A 4 2.62 -11.77 21.76
CA VAL A 4 3.05 -11.10 20.53
C VAL A 4 2.98 -12.06 19.35
N GLU A 5 3.35 -13.32 19.57
CA GLU A 5 3.24 -14.34 18.53
C GLU A 5 1.79 -14.66 18.17
N GLU A 6 0.92 -14.75 19.17
CA GLU A 6 -0.51 -14.95 18.95
C GLU A 6 -1.15 -13.77 18.23
N GLY A 7 -0.76 -12.55 18.56
CA GLY A 7 -1.22 -11.34 17.87
C GLY A 7 -0.77 -11.29 16.42
N THR A 8 0.45 -11.71 16.15
CA THR A 8 0.98 -11.77 14.78
C THR A 8 0.27 -12.88 13.98
N LEU A 9 0.06 -14.04 14.58
CA LEU A 9 -0.66 -15.15 13.96
C LEU A 9 -2.12 -14.77 13.69
N GLY A 10 -2.77 -14.08 14.61
CA GLY A 10 -4.13 -13.60 14.44
C GLY A 10 -4.25 -12.58 13.31
N LEU A 11 -3.28 -11.69 13.16
CA LEU A 11 -3.20 -10.74 12.04
C LEU A 11 -3.02 -11.50 10.72
N VAL A 12 -2.20 -12.54 10.72
CA VAL A 12 -1.97 -13.41 9.57
C VAL A 12 -3.28 -14.05 9.10
N GLU A 13 -4.01 -14.65 10.01
CA GLU A 13 -5.28 -15.30 9.70
C GLU A 13 -6.34 -14.33 9.17
N LEU A 14 -6.35 -13.09 9.68
CA LEU A 14 -7.27 -12.05 9.22
C LEU A 14 -7.02 -11.65 7.78
N PHE A 15 -5.80 -11.75 7.30
CA PHE A 15 -5.43 -11.35 5.95
C PHE A 15 -5.34 -12.50 4.96
N GLN A 16 -5.34 -13.74 5.44
CA GLN A 16 -5.48 -14.92 4.59
C GLN A 16 -6.93 -15.05 4.16
N ARG A 17 -7.20 -14.58 3.23
CA ARG A 17 -8.18 -14.59 2.54
C ARG A 17 -9.30 -15.23 2.34
N PRO A 18 -10.47 -14.76 2.24
CA PRO A 18 -11.60 -15.65 1.96
C PRO A 18 -11.51 -16.36 0.61
N HIS A 19 -10.58 -16.02 -0.22
CA HIS A 19 -10.50 -16.60 -1.57
C HIS A 19 -9.33 -17.55 -1.78
N GLY A 20 -8.57 -17.87 -0.73
CA GLY A 20 -7.44 -18.77 -0.83
C GLY A 20 -6.22 -18.25 -1.59
N TYR A 21 -6.26 -16.98 -2.01
CA TYR A 21 -5.12 -16.38 -2.70
C TYR A 21 -4.07 -15.90 -1.71
N PRO A 22 -2.77 -16.09 -2.01
CA PRO A 22 -1.72 -15.63 -1.13
C PRO A 22 -1.68 -14.11 -1.08
N LEU A 23 -1.11 -13.57 0.00
CA LEU A 23 -0.84 -12.15 0.10
C LEU A 23 0.22 -11.72 -0.92
N ILE A 24 0.15 -10.46 -1.35
CA ILE A 24 1.16 -9.89 -2.22
C ILE A 24 2.49 -9.82 -1.47
N VAL A 25 3.56 -10.40 -2.04
CA VAL A 25 4.90 -10.24 -1.50
C VAL A 25 5.49 -8.95 -2.08
N PRO A 26 5.70 -7.91 -1.26
CA PRO A 26 6.20 -6.65 -1.78
C PRO A 26 7.65 -6.76 -2.22
N GLN A 27 7.99 -6.05 -3.29
CA GLN A 27 9.36 -5.89 -3.72
C GLN A 27 9.97 -4.66 -3.05
N VAL A 28 11.21 -4.77 -2.58
CA VAL A 28 11.90 -3.69 -1.88
C VAL A 28 12.95 -3.10 -2.78
N VAL A 29 12.89 -1.79 -2.98
CA VAL A 29 13.85 -1.06 -3.82
C VAL A 29 14.49 0.05 -2.98
N CYS A 30 15.81 0.03 -2.87
CA CYS A 30 16.57 1.01 -2.11
C CYS A 30 17.10 2.09 -3.06
N LEU A 31 16.56 3.30 -2.93
CA LEU A 31 16.88 4.45 -3.77
C LEU A 31 16.88 5.73 -2.93
N PRO A 32 17.71 6.73 -3.29
CA PRO A 32 17.54 8.08 -2.72
C PRO A 32 16.13 8.60 -3.00
N PHE A 33 15.65 9.52 -2.17
CA PHE A 33 14.26 10.00 -2.24
C PHE A 33 13.90 10.55 -3.62
N ALA A 34 14.78 11.31 -4.24
CA ALA A 34 14.53 11.86 -5.58
C ALA A 34 14.28 10.74 -6.61
N LEU A 35 15.04 9.65 -6.53
CA LEU A 35 14.87 8.52 -7.42
C LEU A 35 13.63 7.68 -7.05
N GLN A 36 13.25 7.66 -5.78
CA GLN A 36 11.98 7.07 -5.38
C GLN A 36 10.81 7.78 -6.07
N LEU A 37 10.85 9.11 -6.14
CA LEU A 37 9.83 9.89 -6.83
C LEU A 37 9.81 9.60 -8.33
N CYS A 38 10.97 9.51 -8.95
CA CYS A 38 11.07 9.14 -10.37
C CYS A 38 10.48 7.76 -10.64
N PHE A 39 10.81 6.79 -9.79
CA PHE A 39 10.24 5.45 -9.86
C PHE A 39 8.72 5.49 -9.74
N LEU A 40 8.22 6.22 -8.75
CA LEU A 40 6.79 6.35 -8.50
C LEU A 40 6.06 6.92 -9.72
N ILE A 41 6.56 8.01 -10.28
CA ILE A 41 5.93 8.64 -11.45
C ILE A 41 5.90 7.68 -12.63
N HIS A 42 7.01 7.02 -12.91
CA HIS A 42 7.08 6.04 -13.99
C HIS A 42 6.11 4.89 -13.78
N PHE A 43 6.06 4.36 -12.56
CA PHE A 43 5.15 3.28 -12.17
C PHE A 43 3.69 3.71 -12.37
N LEU A 44 3.32 4.90 -11.89
CA LEU A 44 1.97 5.41 -11.99
C LEU A 44 1.53 5.62 -13.45
N GLN A 45 2.43 6.12 -14.30
CA GLN A 45 2.16 6.26 -15.73
C GLN A 45 1.91 4.91 -16.39
N LYS A 46 2.73 3.94 -16.06
CA LYS A 46 2.60 2.57 -16.60
C LYS A 46 1.27 1.95 -16.18
N GLN A 47 0.91 2.06 -14.91
CA GLN A 47 -0.33 1.46 -14.42
C GLN A 47 -1.57 2.20 -14.97
N ARG A 48 -1.49 3.51 -15.12
CA ARG A 48 -2.58 4.28 -15.73
C ARG A 48 -2.88 3.79 -17.15
N LYS A 49 -1.84 3.54 -17.95
CA LYS A 49 -1.99 3.01 -19.31
C LYS A 49 -2.64 1.63 -19.33
N ARG A 50 -2.39 0.84 -18.29
CA ARG A 50 -2.96 -0.52 -18.15
C ARG A 50 -4.35 -0.51 -17.53
N GLY A 51 -4.85 0.65 -17.10
CA GLY A 51 -6.14 0.76 -16.42
C GLY A 51 -6.14 0.21 -15.00
N ILE A 52 -4.97 0.10 -14.38
CA ILE A 52 -4.82 -0.42 -13.02
C ILE A 52 -4.66 0.75 -12.05
N GLN A 53 -5.47 0.77 -11.01
CA GLN A 53 -5.37 1.79 -9.96
C GLN A 53 -4.29 1.41 -8.95
N THR A 54 -3.71 2.42 -8.33
CA THR A 54 -2.63 2.25 -7.34
C THR A 54 -2.98 2.98 -6.06
N LEU A 55 -2.61 2.40 -4.92
CA LEU A 55 -2.68 3.04 -3.63
C LEU A 55 -1.26 3.39 -3.21
N VAL A 56 -1.00 4.68 -3.00
CA VAL A 56 0.33 5.19 -2.63
C VAL A 56 0.30 5.61 -1.17
N PHE A 57 1.07 4.93 -0.33
CA PHE A 57 1.23 5.31 1.07
C PHE A 57 2.47 6.17 1.26
N VAL A 58 2.32 7.21 2.08
CA VAL A 58 3.41 8.12 2.44
C VAL A 58 3.43 8.28 3.97
N PRO A 59 4.59 8.63 4.56
CA PRO A 59 4.70 8.64 6.02
C PRO A 59 4.04 9.82 6.73
N THR A 60 3.84 10.95 6.05
CA THR A 60 3.31 12.17 6.70
C THR A 60 2.24 12.83 5.85
N ILE A 61 1.33 13.54 6.51
CA ILE A 61 0.28 14.33 5.85
C ILE A 61 0.92 15.45 5.01
N ALA A 62 1.98 16.07 5.51
CA ALA A 62 2.70 17.11 4.79
C ALA A 62 3.24 16.60 3.45
N LEU A 63 3.83 15.42 3.45
CA LEU A 63 4.34 14.81 2.22
C LEU A 63 3.19 14.43 1.27
N ALA A 64 2.09 13.91 1.83
CA ALA A 64 0.91 13.57 1.02
C ALA A 64 0.39 14.79 0.27
N ASN A 65 0.27 15.92 0.95
CA ASN A 65 -0.21 17.17 0.34
C ASN A 65 0.75 17.71 -0.72
N LYS A 66 2.05 17.68 -0.45
CA LYS A 66 3.07 18.14 -1.40
C LYS A 66 3.07 17.25 -2.65
N LEU A 67 3.00 15.95 -2.45
CA LEU A 67 2.98 14.98 -3.54
C LEU A 67 1.72 15.17 -4.40
N TYR A 68 0.58 15.38 -3.76
CA TYR A 68 -0.69 15.66 -4.45
C TYR A 68 -0.58 16.92 -5.32
N LEU A 69 -0.05 18.00 -4.75
CA LEU A 69 0.08 19.28 -5.48
C LEU A 69 0.94 19.14 -6.73
N GLY A 70 1.99 18.31 -6.66
CA GLY A 70 2.84 18.06 -7.84
C GLY A 70 2.19 17.12 -8.83
N LEU A 71 1.64 16.01 -8.36
CA LEU A 71 1.14 14.95 -9.24
C LEU A 71 -0.23 15.26 -9.85
N ARG A 72 -1.03 16.11 -9.25
CA ARG A 72 -2.35 16.48 -9.80
C ARG A 72 -2.26 17.13 -11.17
N LEU A 73 -1.10 17.68 -11.52
CA LEU A 73 -0.88 18.30 -12.83
C LEU A 73 -0.75 17.25 -13.94
N LEU A 74 -0.33 16.04 -13.56
CA LEU A 74 -0.10 14.93 -14.50
C LEU A 74 -1.17 13.85 -14.44
N PHE A 75 -1.84 13.71 -13.29
CA PHE A 75 -2.75 12.60 -13.03
C PHE A 75 -4.02 13.07 -12.34
N LYS A 76 -5.09 12.33 -12.54
CA LYS A 76 -6.29 12.45 -11.73
C LYS A 76 -6.06 11.62 -10.46
N CYS A 77 -5.88 12.29 -9.33
CA CYS A 77 -5.59 11.64 -8.06
C CYS A 77 -6.26 12.37 -6.91
N ALA A 78 -6.30 11.73 -5.76
CA ALA A 78 -6.88 12.31 -4.56
C ALA A 78 -6.04 11.93 -3.34
N VAL A 79 -6.24 12.64 -2.23
CA VAL A 79 -5.57 12.40 -0.96
C VAL A 79 -6.59 11.84 0.03
N PHE A 80 -6.21 10.80 0.74
CA PHE A 80 -7.02 10.19 1.78
C PHE A 80 -6.18 10.14 3.07
N THR A 81 -6.47 11.02 4.01
CA THR A 81 -5.79 11.10 5.30
C THR A 81 -6.82 11.24 6.41
N SER A 82 -6.36 11.24 7.67
CA SER A 82 -7.25 11.49 8.82
C SER A 82 -7.96 12.84 8.73
N LYS A 83 -7.40 13.79 7.98
CA LYS A 83 -7.96 15.13 7.79
C LYS A 83 -8.87 15.28 6.58
N THR A 84 -9.06 14.22 5.81
CA THR A 84 -9.95 14.25 4.65
C THR A 84 -11.40 14.44 5.14
N LYS A 85 -12.08 15.46 4.60
CA LYS A 85 -13.41 15.85 5.07
C LYS A 85 -14.50 14.88 4.65
N ASP A 86 -14.44 14.36 3.45
CA ASP A 86 -15.49 13.52 2.87
C ASP A 86 -14.89 12.18 2.42
N LYS A 87 -14.54 11.36 3.41
CA LYS A 87 -13.82 10.11 3.20
C LYS A 87 -14.58 9.12 2.33
N GLU A 88 -15.88 8.98 2.57
CA GLU A 88 -16.71 8.05 1.82
C GLU A 88 -16.79 8.45 0.34
N LYS A 89 -16.93 9.73 0.07
CA LYS A 89 -16.98 10.25 -1.28
C LYS A 89 -15.68 9.96 -2.05
N VAL A 90 -14.53 10.19 -1.41
CA VAL A 90 -13.22 9.92 -2.02
C VAL A 90 -13.07 8.44 -2.37
N ILE A 91 -13.47 7.56 -1.45
CA ILE A 91 -13.40 6.11 -1.68
C ILE A 91 -14.36 5.69 -2.79
N ASP A 92 -15.60 6.19 -2.78
CA ASP A 92 -16.59 5.89 -3.82
C ASP A 92 -16.11 6.33 -5.19
N GLU A 93 -15.56 7.55 -5.29
CA GLU A 93 -15.00 8.05 -6.54
C GLU A 93 -13.79 7.24 -7.00
N PHE A 94 -12.99 6.75 -6.07
CA PHE A 94 -11.88 5.85 -6.39
C PHE A 94 -12.38 4.52 -6.94
N HIS A 95 -13.42 3.94 -6.32
CA HIS A 95 -14.06 2.72 -6.80
C HIS A 95 -14.67 2.91 -8.19
N GLU A 96 -15.19 4.10 -8.48
CA GLU A 96 -15.74 4.46 -9.78
C GLU A 96 -14.66 4.76 -10.84
N LYS A 97 -13.39 4.61 -10.47
CA LYS A 97 -12.23 4.85 -11.34
C LYS A 97 -12.06 6.30 -11.81
N LYS A 98 -12.53 7.24 -11.00
CA LYS A 98 -12.33 8.67 -11.25
C LYS A 98 -10.89 9.12 -11.02
N TYR A 99 -10.13 8.34 -10.24
CA TYR A 99 -8.74 8.62 -9.91
C TYR A 99 -7.84 7.48 -10.37
N SER A 100 -6.66 7.82 -10.89
CA SER A 100 -5.64 6.81 -11.26
C SER A 100 -4.99 6.21 -10.03
N PHE A 101 -4.84 7.00 -8.97
CA PHE A 101 -4.30 6.55 -7.71
C PHE A 101 -4.79 7.41 -6.56
N LEU A 102 -4.62 6.87 -5.36
CA LEU A 102 -4.97 7.54 -4.12
C LEU A 102 -3.72 7.65 -3.26
N ILE A 103 -3.48 8.81 -2.66
CA ILE A 103 -2.36 9.03 -1.75
C ILE A 103 -2.89 8.98 -0.33
N SER A 104 -2.33 8.09 0.51
CA SER A 104 -2.79 7.91 1.88
C SER A 104 -1.62 7.87 2.85
N THR A 105 -1.85 8.37 4.06
CA THR A 105 -0.85 8.31 5.14
C THR A 105 -1.16 7.23 6.16
N THR A 106 -2.42 6.83 6.25
CA THR A 106 -2.87 5.93 7.29
C THR A 106 -3.43 4.66 6.69
N ILE A 107 -3.49 3.62 7.52
CA ILE A 107 -4.21 2.41 7.19
C ILE A 107 -5.67 2.81 6.95
N LEU A 108 -6.24 2.36 5.85
CA LEU A 108 -7.64 2.59 5.54
C LEU A 108 -8.52 2.06 6.68
N GLU A 109 -9.56 2.80 7.02
CA GLU A 109 -10.46 2.46 8.11
C GLU A 109 -11.06 1.07 7.93
N ARG A 110 -11.50 0.48 9.05
CA ARG A 110 -12.15 -0.83 9.04
C ARG A 110 -13.31 -0.87 8.06
N GLY A 111 -13.37 -1.94 7.30
CA GLY A 111 -14.45 -2.15 6.34
C GLY A 111 -14.16 -1.63 4.94
N ILE A 112 -13.11 -0.86 4.76
CA ILE A 112 -12.71 -0.41 3.44
C ILE A 112 -11.71 -1.42 2.87
N THR A 113 -12.15 -2.19 1.91
CA THR A 113 -11.32 -3.13 1.17
C THR A 113 -11.32 -2.71 -0.29
N ILE A 114 -10.16 -2.46 -0.84
CA ILE A 114 -10.01 -2.10 -2.24
C ILE A 114 -9.33 -3.28 -2.94
N LYS A 115 -10.02 -3.87 -3.89
CA LYS A 115 -9.54 -5.05 -4.60
C LYS A 115 -9.04 -4.68 -5.99
N GLY A 116 -8.08 -5.45 -6.48
CA GLY A 116 -7.59 -5.28 -7.83
C GLY A 116 -6.75 -4.05 -8.06
N ILE A 117 -6.06 -3.58 -7.04
CA ILE A 117 -5.16 -2.43 -7.15
C ILE A 117 -3.73 -2.83 -6.76
N TYR A 118 -2.80 -2.02 -7.18
CA TYR A 118 -1.40 -2.15 -6.79
C TYR A 118 -1.09 -1.22 -5.63
N ILE A 119 -0.01 -1.49 -4.90
CA ILE A 119 0.38 -0.69 -3.74
C ILE A 119 1.84 -0.26 -3.88
N VAL A 120 2.10 1.01 -3.55
CA VAL A 120 3.46 1.54 -3.44
C VAL A 120 3.56 2.27 -2.10
N ILE A 121 4.58 1.95 -1.32
CA ILE A 121 4.86 2.65 -0.07
C ILE A 121 6.12 3.48 -0.28
N LEU A 122 5.98 4.79 -0.24
CA LEU A 122 7.08 5.75 -0.40
C LEU A 122 7.72 5.99 0.96
N GLN A 123 9.04 6.05 1.01
CA GLN A 123 9.80 6.16 2.26
C GLN A 123 9.38 5.08 3.27
N ALA A 124 9.36 3.84 2.82
CA ALA A 124 8.95 2.71 3.66
C ALA A 124 9.87 2.50 4.88
N ASP A 125 11.06 3.09 4.86
CA ASP A 125 12.01 3.07 5.99
C ASP A 125 11.72 4.12 7.07
N HIS A 126 10.70 4.95 6.88
CA HIS A 126 10.30 5.93 7.89
C HIS A 126 9.85 5.24 9.17
N ALA A 127 10.17 5.83 10.33
CA ALA A 127 9.87 5.26 11.64
C ALA A 127 8.39 4.99 11.89
N VAL A 128 7.51 5.71 11.19
CA VAL A 128 6.05 5.51 11.33
C VAL A 128 5.60 4.15 10.79
N PHE A 129 6.35 3.55 9.87
CA PHE A 129 6.01 2.27 9.28
C PHE A 129 6.62 1.12 10.07
N SER A 130 5.84 0.56 11.01
CA SER A 130 6.23 -0.65 11.73
C SER A 130 5.96 -1.88 10.88
N GLN A 131 6.53 -3.01 11.27
CA GLN A 131 6.25 -4.31 10.65
C GLN A 131 4.74 -4.56 10.56
N ALA A 132 4.03 -4.35 11.68
CA ALA A 132 2.60 -4.58 11.74
C ALA A 132 1.82 -3.68 10.79
N SER A 133 2.17 -2.39 10.72
CA SER A 133 1.48 -1.46 9.81
C SER A 133 1.76 -1.80 8.35
N LEU A 134 2.98 -2.19 8.02
CA LEU A 134 3.31 -2.59 6.65
C LEU A 134 2.53 -3.84 6.21
N ILE A 135 2.41 -4.83 7.09
CA ILE A 135 1.63 -6.04 6.82
C ILE A 135 0.15 -5.67 6.61
N GLN A 136 -0.40 -4.79 7.44
CA GLN A 136 -1.78 -4.35 7.32
C GLN A 136 -2.04 -3.62 6.00
N MET A 137 -1.11 -2.75 5.59
CA MET A 137 -1.23 -2.02 4.32
C MET A 137 -1.26 -2.99 3.14
N VAL A 138 -0.35 -3.95 3.12
CA VAL A 138 -0.29 -4.96 2.06
C VAL A 138 -1.56 -5.83 2.06
N GLY A 139 -2.04 -6.20 3.23
CA GLY A 139 -3.22 -7.04 3.36
C GLY A 139 -4.52 -6.36 2.96
N ARG A 140 -4.61 -5.03 3.09
CA ARG A 140 -5.81 -4.26 2.71
C ARG A 140 -5.97 -4.15 1.20
N VAL A 141 -4.87 -4.25 0.48
CA VAL A 141 -4.84 -4.13 -0.96
C VAL A 141 -4.71 -5.55 -1.53
N GLY A 142 -5.80 -6.29 -1.44
CA GLY A 142 -5.78 -7.70 -1.76
C GLY A 142 -5.89 -8.00 -3.23
N ARG A 143 -5.45 -9.21 -3.58
CA ARG A 143 -5.74 -9.81 -4.87
C ARG A 143 -7.21 -10.21 -4.88
N ASN A 144 -7.81 -10.20 -6.06
CA ASN A 144 -9.16 -10.72 -6.24
C ASN A 144 -9.15 -11.81 -7.31
N ILE A 145 -10.32 -12.39 -7.59
CA ILE A 145 -10.46 -13.44 -8.59
C ILE A 145 -10.07 -12.94 -9.99
N GLU A 146 -10.38 -11.67 -10.28
CA GLU A 146 -10.07 -11.05 -11.57
C GLU A 146 -8.60 -10.66 -11.70
N MET A 147 -7.95 -10.36 -10.56
CA MET A 147 -6.53 -10.01 -10.52
C MET A 147 -5.81 -10.82 -9.44
N PRO A 148 -5.52 -12.10 -9.72
CA PRO A 148 -4.81 -12.94 -8.76
C PRO A 148 -3.35 -12.53 -8.58
N THR A 149 -2.80 -11.75 -9.50
CA THR A 149 -1.42 -11.27 -9.43
C THR A 149 -1.41 -9.78 -9.13
N GLY A 150 -1.21 -9.40 -7.88
CA GLY A 150 -1.03 -8.01 -7.49
C GLY A 150 0.46 -7.64 -7.43
N GLU A 151 0.77 -6.35 -7.45
CA GLU A 151 2.12 -5.84 -7.22
C GLU A 151 2.14 -4.93 -6.01
N GLY A 152 3.16 -5.09 -5.19
CA GLY A 152 3.44 -4.21 -4.06
C GLY A 152 4.92 -3.82 -4.07
N TRP A 153 5.20 -2.54 -3.83
CA TRP A 153 6.55 -2.00 -3.87
C TRP A 153 6.82 -1.17 -2.63
N PHE A 154 7.93 -1.46 -1.95
CA PHE A 154 8.43 -0.66 -0.84
C PHE A 154 9.64 0.13 -1.34
N LEU A 155 9.49 1.45 -1.43
CA LEU A 155 10.57 2.35 -1.82
C LEU A 155 11.17 2.95 -0.55
N CYS A 156 12.47 2.76 -0.37
CA CYS A 156 13.15 3.18 0.86
C CYS A 156 14.57 3.62 0.55
N ALA A 157 15.17 4.42 1.44
CA ALA A 157 16.59 4.74 1.35
C ALA A 157 17.42 3.63 1.97
N LYS A 158 16.89 2.98 3.01
CA LYS A 158 17.53 1.87 3.71
C LYS A 158 16.52 0.75 3.95
N LYS A 159 16.98 -0.49 3.85
CA LYS A 159 16.16 -1.64 4.18
C LYS A 159 16.16 -1.85 5.69
N THR A 160 15.08 -1.50 6.36
CA THR A 160 14.96 -1.58 7.81
C THR A 160 14.59 -2.99 8.26
N LYS A 161 14.75 -3.27 9.57
CA LYS A 161 14.29 -4.50 10.19
C LYS A 161 12.79 -4.71 9.99
N ASP A 162 12.00 -3.65 10.15
CA ASP A 162 10.55 -3.73 9.96
C ASP A 162 10.18 -4.15 8.55
N ILE A 163 10.88 -3.63 7.54
CA ILE A 163 10.68 -4.02 6.15
C ILE A 163 11.04 -5.49 5.95
N GLU A 164 12.21 -5.92 6.42
CA GLU A 164 12.67 -7.30 6.28
C GLU A 164 11.73 -8.28 6.97
N GLN A 165 11.30 -7.96 8.18
CA GLN A 165 10.38 -8.79 8.95
C GLN A 165 9.00 -8.85 8.30
N CYS A 166 8.54 -7.74 7.73
CA CYS A 166 7.28 -7.71 6.99
C CYS A 166 7.32 -8.67 5.80
N VAL A 167 8.33 -8.55 4.96
CA VAL A 167 8.47 -9.41 3.77
C VAL A 167 8.59 -10.87 4.17
N SER A 168 9.42 -11.16 5.16
CA SER A 168 9.63 -12.51 5.66
C SER A 168 8.33 -13.11 6.23
N ALA A 169 7.58 -12.32 7.00
CA ALA A 169 6.29 -12.76 7.55
C ALA A 169 5.29 -13.10 6.45
N ILE A 170 5.18 -12.25 5.43
CA ILE A 170 4.27 -12.49 4.30
C ILE A 170 4.67 -13.76 3.54
N GLN A 171 5.97 -13.94 3.29
CA GLN A 171 6.46 -15.15 2.63
C GLN A 171 6.10 -16.42 3.40
N LYS A 172 6.27 -16.40 4.73
CA LYS A 172 5.89 -17.52 5.60
C LYS A 172 4.39 -17.79 5.56
N MET A 173 3.58 -16.75 5.55
CA MET A 173 2.13 -16.89 5.43
C MET A 173 1.74 -17.60 4.15
N ASN A 174 2.39 -17.24 3.05
CA ASN A 174 2.12 -17.84 1.74
C ASN A 174 2.57 -19.30 1.66
N GLU A 175 3.60 -19.69 2.39
CA GLU A 175 4.09 -21.07 2.45
C GLU A 175 3.16 -21.98 3.26
N THR A 176 2.51 -21.44 4.30
CA THR A 176 1.65 -22.20 5.22
C THR A 176 0.19 -22.22 4.79
N GLY A 177 -0.18 -21.40 3.85
CA GLY A 177 -1.53 -21.35 3.29
C GLY A 177 -1.61 -22.10 1.97
#